data_e823a7453db15a675b11fbf0ef29dd7e
#
_entry.id   e823a7453db15a675b11fbf0ef29dd7e
#
_cell.length_a   1.000
_cell.length_b   1.000
_cell.length_c   1.000
_cell.angle_alpha   90.00
_cell.angle_beta   90.00
_cell.angle_gamma   90.00
#
_symmetry.space_group_name_H-M   'P 1'
#
loop_
_entity.id
_entity.type
_entity.pdbx_description
1 polymer ?
#
loop_
_entity_poly.entity_id
_entity_poly.type
_entity_poly.pdbx_seq_one_letter_code
_entity_poly.pdbx_strand_id
1 'polypeptide(L)'
;GVELERFYTSPISTPTRAGLMTGRYPNRFGVRSAVIPPWREDGLDENEETMADMLARNGYKNRAIIGKWHLGHTKKVHYPMNRGFSHFYGHLNGAIDYFDLTREGELDWHNDWETCHDKGYSTELITKEAIRCIDAYEKEGPFMLYVAYNAPHTPLQAQEKDIKLYTDNFDSLTP
;
A
#
# COMPACT_ATOMS: atom_id res chain seq x y z
N GLY A 1 5.41 -24.58 -6.18
CA GLY A 1 5.66 -23.16 -5.93
C GLY A 1 7.14 -22.84 -6.00
N VAL A 2 7.47 -21.56 -5.89
CA VAL A 2 8.86 -21.09 -5.83
C VAL A 2 9.07 -20.50 -4.45
N GLU A 3 10.17 -20.89 -3.79
CA GLU A 3 10.63 -20.31 -2.52
C GLU A 3 11.84 -19.41 -2.80
N LEU A 4 11.81 -18.19 -2.24
CA LEU A 4 12.89 -17.21 -2.39
C LEU A 4 13.66 -17.13 -1.08
N GLU A 5 14.79 -17.81 -0.98
CA GLU A 5 15.62 -17.84 0.22
C GLU A 5 16.36 -16.52 0.48
N ARG A 6 16.55 -15.70 -0.55
CA ARG A 6 17.31 -14.44 -0.47
C ARG A 6 16.58 -13.35 -1.24
N PHE A 7 15.59 -12.74 -0.60
CA PHE A 7 14.84 -11.62 -1.15
C PHE A 7 15.16 -10.35 -0.34
N TYR A 8 15.96 -9.48 -0.93
CA TYR A 8 16.42 -8.24 -0.29
C TYR A 8 15.63 -7.04 -0.81
N THR A 9 15.33 -6.11 0.09
CA THR A 9 14.67 -4.85 -0.21
C THR A 9 15.53 -3.67 0.22
N SER A 10 15.15 -2.46 -0.19
CA SER A 10 15.75 -1.24 0.35
C SER A 10 15.33 -1.06 1.82
N PRO A 11 16.12 -0.37 2.66
CA PRO A 11 15.84 -0.26 4.09
C PRO A 11 14.68 0.68 4.44
N ILE A 12 14.09 1.35 3.46
CA ILE A 12 12.98 2.31 3.62
C ILE A 12 11.91 2.13 2.55
N SER A 13 10.71 2.68 2.84
CA SER A 13 9.46 2.42 2.15
C SER A 13 9.45 2.81 0.67
N THR A 14 9.64 4.09 0.34
CA THR A 14 9.50 4.57 -1.05
C THR A 14 10.45 3.85 -2.02
N PRO A 15 11.76 3.72 -1.75
CA PRO A 15 12.65 2.96 -2.63
C PRO A 15 12.26 1.50 -2.78
N THR A 16 11.88 0.82 -1.68
CA THR A 16 11.44 -0.58 -1.74
C THR A 16 10.22 -0.74 -2.64
N ARG A 17 9.20 0.12 -2.47
CA ARG A 17 7.97 0.07 -3.27
C ARG A 17 8.22 0.43 -4.72
N ALA A 18 9.03 1.44 -4.98
CA ALA A 18 9.42 1.83 -6.33
C ALA A 18 10.15 0.67 -7.05
N GLY A 19 11.10 0.04 -6.39
CA GLY A 19 11.80 -1.12 -6.93
C GLY A 19 10.88 -2.31 -7.20
N LEU A 20 9.95 -2.61 -6.27
CA LEU A 20 8.96 -3.68 -6.45
C LEU A 20 8.03 -3.40 -7.63
N MET A 21 7.52 -2.17 -7.73
CA MET A 21 6.58 -1.79 -8.79
C MET A 21 7.22 -1.79 -10.18
N THR A 22 8.50 -1.39 -10.29
CA THR A 22 9.17 -1.21 -11.60
C THR A 22 10.07 -2.38 -11.99
N GLY A 23 10.41 -3.27 -11.07
CA GLY A 23 11.42 -4.31 -11.30
C GLY A 23 12.83 -3.75 -11.51
N ARG A 24 13.08 -2.47 -11.21
CA ARG A 24 14.34 -1.76 -11.43
C ARG A 24 14.96 -1.28 -10.12
N TYR A 25 16.27 -1.13 -10.10
CA TYR A 25 16.94 -0.51 -8.96
C TYR A 25 16.52 0.96 -8.82
N PRO A 26 15.95 1.38 -7.69
CA PRO A 26 15.39 2.72 -7.49
C PRO A 26 16.37 3.86 -7.74
N ASN A 27 17.66 3.62 -7.54
CA ASN A 27 18.72 4.60 -7.80
C ASN A 27 18.80 5.03 -9.28
N ARG A 28 18.31 4.23 -10.21
CA ARG A 28 18.39 4.49 -11.65
C ARG A 28 17.39 5.53 -12.12
N PHE A 29 16.36 5.79 -11.36
CA PHE A 29 15.32 6.78 -11.67
C PHE A 29 15.06 7.77 -10.52
N GLY A 30 16.09 8.05 -9.73
CA GLY A 30 16.08 9.15 -8.76
C GLY A 30 15.53 8.84 -7.38
N VAL A 31 14.95 7.67 -7.17
CA VAL A 31 14.43 7.24 -5.85
C VAL A 31 15.55 6.54 -5.07
N ARG A 32 16.40 7.31 -4.39
CA ARG A 32 17.61 6.74 -3.78
C ARG A 32 17.44 6.29 -2.34
N SER A 33 17.34 7.25 -1.41
CA SER A 33 17.50 6.99 0.02
C SER A 33 16.50 7.73 0.90
N ALA A 34 15.51 8.39 0.30
CA ALA A 34 14.49 9.15 1.01
C ALA A 34 13.08 8.64 0.69
N VAL A 35 12.20 8.74 1.66
CA VAL A 35 10.76 8.59 1.45
C VAL A 35 10.18 9.88 0.88
N ILE A 36 8.99 9.80 0.30
CA ILE A 36 8.22 10.97 -0.11
C ILE A 36 7.38 11.41 1.10
N PRO A 37 7.78 12.50 1.81
CA PRO A 37 7.03 12.97 2.97
C PRO A 37 5.78 13.75 2.53
N PRO A 38 4.81 13.99 3.43
CA PRO A 38 3.53 14.62 3.09
C PRO A 38 3.61 16.01 2.43
N TRP A 39 4.68 16.74 2.66
CA TRP A 39 4.88 18.10 2.11
C TRP A 39 5.58 18.13 0.74
N ARG A 40 5.91 16.97 0.17
CA ARG A 40 6.55 16.90 -1.16
C ARG A 40 5.54 16.55 -2.25
N GLU A 41 5.76 17.11 -3.44
CA GLU A 41 4.89 16.94 -4.60
C GLU A 41 5.38 15.90 -5.60
N ASP A 42 6.57 15.36 -5.40
CA ASP A 42 7.16 14.33 -6.25
C ASP A 42 6.49 12.97 -6.05
N GLY A 43 6.73 12.10 -6.99
CA GLY A 43 6.24 10.73 -6.98
C GLY A 43 7.13 9.82 -7.82
N LEU A 44 6.67 8.61 -8.08
CA LEU A 44 7.31 7.72 -9.02
C LEU A 44 7.35 8.39 -10.40
N ASP A 45 8.53 8.42 -11.02
CA ASP A 45 8.73 9.01 -12.34
C ASP A 45 7.68 8.46 -13.34
N GLU A 46 7.06 9.38 -14.07
CA GLU A 46 5.96 9.07 -15.00
C GLU A 46 6.39 8.15 -16.14
N ASN A 47 7.68 8.17 -16.49
CA ASN A 47 8.25 7.30 -17.53
C ASN A 47 8.58 5.89 -17.04
N GLU A 48 8.51 5.64 -15.73
CA GLU A 48 8.71 4.30 -15.19
C GLU A 48 7.46 3.46 -15.38
N GLU A 49 7.61 2.35 -16.06
CA GLU A 49 6.55 1.36 -16.19
C GLU A 49 6.42 0.55 -14.90
N THR A 50 5.19 0.33 -14.46
CA THR A 50 4.91 -0.49 -13.28
C THR A 50 4.54 -1.94 -13.66
N MET A 51 4.65 -2.83 -12.70
CA MET A 51 4.15 -4.21 -12.81
C MET A 51 2.65 -4.22 -13.19
N ALA A 52 1.86 -3.28 -12.70
CA ALA A 52 0.44 -3.18 -13.04
C ALA A 52 0.23 -2.74 -14.51
N ASP A 53 1.06 -1.82 -15.05
CA ASP A 53 1.03 -1.44 -16.46
C ASP A 53 1.37 -2.64 -17.36
N MET A 54 2.42 -3.38 -17.01
CA MET A 54 2.83 -4.58 -17.74
C MET A 54 1.70 -5.63 -17.75
N LEU A 55 1.07 -5.89 -16.61
CA LEU A 55 -0.03 -6.85 -16.51
C LEU A 55 -1.28 -6.40 -17.28
N ALA A 56 -1.55 -5.09 -17.33
CA ALA A 56 -2.62 -4.52 -18.15
C ALA A 56 -2.47 -4.91 -19.62
N ARG A 57 -1.26 -4.78 -20.16
CA ARG A 57 -0.96 -5.17 -21.56
C ARG A 57 -1.00 -6.68 -21.81
N ASN A 58 -0.89 -7.48 -20.75
CA ASN A 58 -0.93 -8.93 -20.82
C ASN A 58 -2.29 -9.53 -20.44
N GLY A 59 -3.36 -8.75 -20.52
CA GLY A 59 -4.73 -9.24 -20.42
C GLY A 59 -5.27 -9.36 -18.98
N TYR A 60 -4.55 -8.90 -17.98
CA TYR A 60 -5.05 -8.82 -16.61
C TYR A 60 -5.99 -7.61 -16.49
N LYS A 61 -7.29 -7.84 -16.60
CA LYS A 61 -8.29 -6.79 -16.46
C LYS A 61 -8.29 -6.17 -15.06
N ASN A 62 -8.27 -7.03 -14.05
CA ASN A 62 -8.39 -6.67 -12.64
C ASN A 62 -6.99 -6.59 -12.00
N ARG A 63 -6.60 -5.40 -11.64
CA ARG A 63 -5.31 -5.08 -11.00
C ARG A 63 -5.55 -4.11 -9.87
N ALA A 64 -5.76 -4.65 -8.66
CA ALA A 64 -6.06 -3.84 -7.50
C ALA A 64 -4.85 -3.63 -6.60
N ILE A 65 -4.77 -2.44 -6.03
CA ILE A 65 -3.92 -2.15 -4.88
C ILE A 65 -4.80 -1.76 -3.70
N ILE A 66 -4.57 -2.41 -2.57
CA ILE A 66 -5.33 -2.22 -1.34
C ILE A 66 -4.38 -1.91 -0.19
N GLY A 67 -4.52 -0.72 0.39
CA GLY A 67 -3.68 -0.23 1.48
C GLY A 67 -2.71 0.86 1.04
N LYS A 68 -1.48 0.80 1.52
CA LYS A 68 -0.46 1.84 1.38
C LYS A 68 0.15 1.91 -0.03
N TRP A 69 0.13 3.12 -0.64
CA TRP A 69 0.83 3.41 -1.89
C TRP A 69 2.27 3.92 -1.68
N HIS A 70 2.45 5.11 -1.17
CA HIS A 70 3.71 5.80 -0.84
C HIS A 70 4.65 6.03 -2.04
N LEU A 71 4.10 6.23 -3.23
CA LEU A 71 4.84 6.57 -4.45
C LEU A 71 4.35 7.85 -5.12
N GLY A 72 3.77 8.76 -4.33
CA GLY A 72 3.25 10.07 -4.74
C GLY A 72 1.79 10.26 -4.40
N HIS A 73 1.46 11.44 -3.83
CA HIS A 73 0.16 11.72 -3.24
C HIS A 73 -0.45 13.08 -3.63
N THR A 74 0.35 14.01 -4.13
CA THR A 74 -0.11 15.38 -4.43
C THR A 74 -0.67 15.50 -5.84
N LYS A 75 0.02 14.90 -6.82
CA LYS A 75 -0.37 14.99 -8.24
C LYS A 75 -1.07 13.70 -8.67
N LYS A 76 -2.23 13.82 -9.30
CA LYS A 76 -3.01 12.67 -9.77
C LYS A 76 -2.23 11.73 -10.71
N VAL A 77 -1.24 12.25 -11.44
CA VAL A 77 -0.37 11.43 -12.31
C VAL A 77 0.40 10.35 -11.55
N HIS A 78 0.65 10.58 -10.26
CA HIS A 78 1.33 9.61 -9.40
C HIS A 78 0.39 8.64 -8.66
N TYR A 79 -0.93 8.85 -8.77
CA TYR A 79 -1.91 7.97 -8.12
C TYR A 79 -1.91 6.57 -8.72
N PRO A 80 -2.22 5.53 -7.95
CA PRO A 80 -2.26 4.15 -8.44
C PRO A 80 -3.05 3.96 -9.73
N MET A 81 -4.17 4.68 -9.86
CA MET A 81 -5.06 4.62 -11.03
C MET A 81 -4.40 5.11 -12.32
N ASN A 82 -3.39 5.98 -12.23
CA ASN A 82 -2.56 6.41 -13.37
C ASN A 82 -1.27 5.59 -13.52
N ARG A 83 -1.09 4.57 -12.67
CA ARG A 83 0.08 3.71 -12.63
C ARG A 83 -0.29 2.24 -12.87
N GLY A 84 -1.26 2.02 -13.76
CA GLY A 84 -1.64 0.71 -14.26
C GLY A 84 -2.67 -0.05 -13.43
N PHE A 85 -3.01 0.40 -12.24
CA PHE A 85 -4.05 -0.24 -11.43
C PHE A 85 -5.45 0.10 -11.94
N SER A 86 -6.36 -0.86 -11.84
CA SER A 86 -7.77 -0.71 -12.19
C SER A 86 -8.66 -0.44 -10.99
N HIS A 87 -8.12 -0.61 -9.79
CA HIS A 87 -8.78 -0.32 -8.52
C HIS A 87 -7.75 0.04 -7.45
N PHE A 88 -8.10 1.02 -6.64
CA PHE A 88 -7.33 1.45 -5.48
C PHE A 88 -8.25 1.69 -4.28
N TYR A 89 -7.91 1.08 -3.16
CA TYR A 89 -8.57 1.36 -1.88
C TYR A 89 -7.54 1.45 -0.77
N GLY A 90 -7.39 2.61 -0.14
CA GLY A 90 -6.38 2.81 0.89
C GLY A 90 -5.84 4.23 0.95
N HIS A 91 -4.56 4.38 1.29
CA HIS A 91 -3.94 5.67 1.52
C HIS A 91 -2.71 5.93 0.64
N LEU A 92 -2.51 7.19 0.26
CA LEU A 92 -1.45 7.61 -0.64
C LEU A 92 -0.14 7.90 0.08
N ASN A 93 -0.19 8.40 1.31
CA ASN A 93 0.98 8.72 2.12
C ASN A 93 1.65 7.49 2.75
N GLY A 94 2.81 7.72 3.38
CA GLY A 94 3.64 6.67 3.97
C GLY A 94 3.14 6.10 5.29
N ALA A 95 2.28 6.82 5.98
CA ALA A 95 1.66 6.43 7.25
C ALA A 95 0.34 7.18 7.42
N ILE A 96 -0.57 6.60 8.18
CA ILE A 96 -1.85 7.21 8.58
C ILE A 96 -2.14 6.88 10.03
N ASP A 97 -3.05 7.62 10.66
CA ASP A 97 -3.76 7.16 11.85
C ASP A 97 -4.64 5.95 11.48
N TYR A 98 -4.58 4.88 12.29
CA TYR A 98 -5.22 3.61 11.95
C TYR A 98 -6.75 3.63 12.10
N PHE A 99 -7.30 4.58 12.85
CA PHE A 99 -8.72 4.69 13.14
C PHE A 99 -9.36 5.90 12.46
N ASP A 100 -8.68 7.05 12.49
CA ASP A 100 -9.17 8.28 11.87
C ASP A 100 -8.84 8.36 10.38
N LEU A 101 -7.93 7.49 9.90
CA LEU A 101 -7.51 7.38 8.50
C LEU A 101 -6.90 8.69 7.96
N THR A 102 -6.26 9.46 8.86
CA THR A 102 -5.69 10.77 8.55
C THR A 102 -4.17 10.76 8.50
N ARG A 103 -3.61 11.71 7.73
CA ARG A 103 -2.19 12.05 7.73
C ARG A 103 -2.02 13.55 7.92
N GLU A 104 -1.22 13.99 8.92
CA GLU A 104 -1.02 15.41 9.28
C GLU A 104 -2.36 16.15 9.50
N GLY A 105 -3.38 15.46 10.01
CA GLY A 105 -4.71 16.02 10.26
C GLY A 105 -5.66 16.03 9.06
N GLU A 106 -5.19 15.64 7.89
CA GLU A 106 -6.01 15.56 6.67
C GLU A 106 -6.39 14.11 6.38
N LEU A 107 -7.61 13.88 5.91
CA LEU A 107 -8.09 12.55 5.54
C LEU A 107 -7.31 12.03 4.33
N ASP A 108 -6.64 10.89 4.50
CA ASP A 108 -5.89 10.19 3.44
C ASP A 108 -6.44 8.78 3.28
N TRP A 109 -7.71 8.68 2.90
CA TRP A 109 -8.35 7.42 2.59
C TRP A 109 -9.14 7.55 1.30
N HIS A 110 -8.90 6.65 0.36
CA HIS A 110 -9.37 6.80 -1.01
C HIS A 110 -10.03 5.52 -1.51
N ASN A 111 -10.99 5.70 -2.40
CA ASN A 111 -11.54 4.67 -3.25
C ASN A 111 -11.40 5.15 -4.70
N ASP A 112 -10.52 4.52 -5.44
CA ASP A 112 -10.07 4.92 -6.77
C ASP A 112 -9.54 6.37 -6.81
N TRP A 113 -10.31 7.27 -7.38
CA TRP A 113 -9.92 8.67 -7.56
C TRP A 113 -10.35 9.60 -6.43
N GLU A 114 -11.30 9.15 -5.62
CA GLU A 114 -12.00 9.99 -4.67
C GLU A 114 -11.60 9.67 -3.22
N THR A 115 -11.47 10.70 -2.43
CA THR A 115 -11.35 10.56 -0.98
C THR A 115 -12.66 10.04 -0.43
N CYS A 116 -12.62 9.00 0.40
CA CYS A 116 -13.80 8.43 1.02
C CYS A 116 -13.75 8.50 2.55
N HIS A 117 -14.92 8.58 3.18
CA HIS A 117 -15.08 8.78 4.62
C HIS A 117 -15.48 7.49 5.34
N ASP A 118 -14.77 6.40 5.06
CA ASP A 118 -14.99 5.15 5.76
C ASP A 118 -14.59 5.28 7.23
N LYS A 119 -15.19 4.44 8.06
CA LYS A 119 -14.91 4.38 9.50
C LYS A 119 -14.51 2.98 9.89
N GLY A 120 -13.49 2.89 10.72
CA GLY A 120 -13.04 1.62 11.27
C GLY A 120 -11.52 1.50 11.31
N TYR A 121 -11.06 0.37 11.77
CA TYR A 121 -9.64 0.06 11.85
C TYR A 121 -9.07 -0.25 10.46
N SER A 122 -8.09 0.50 10.01
CA SER A 122 -7.56 0.41 8.64
C SER A 122 -7.15 -1.00 8.22
N THR A 123 -6.60 -1.79 9.14
CA THR A 123 -6.22 -3.18 8.86
C THR A 123 -7.43 -4.04 8.51
N GLU A 124 -8.56 -3.87 9.22
CA GLU A 124 -9.80 -4.58 8.90
C GLU A 124 -10.44 -4.10 7.59
N LEU A 125 -10.39 -2.78 7.33
CA LEU A 125 -10.88 -2.20 6.07
C LEU A 125 -10.10 -2.76 4.87
N ILE A 126 -8.78 -2.79 4.95
CA ILE A 126 -7.90 -3.36 3.92
C ILE A 126 -8.23 -4.84 3.70
N THR A 127 -8.35 -5.62 4.78
CA THR A 127 -8.66 -7.05 4.69
C THR A 127 -10.02 -7.29 4.03
N LYS A 128 -11.03 -6.55 4.46
CA LYS A 128 -12.40 -6.68 3.91
C LYS A 128 -12.44 -6.37 2.42
N GLU A 129 -11.78 -5.30 2.01
CA GLU A 129 -11.71 -4.93 0.60
C GLU A 129 -10.92 -5.94 -0.24
N ALA A 130 -9.81 -6.49 0.31
CA ALA A 130 -9.05 -7.53 -0.37
C ALA A 130 -9.90 -8.79 -0.63
N ILE A 131 -10.67 -9.24 0.37
CA ILE A 131 -11.60 -10.36 0.21
C ILE A 131 -12.66 -10.05 -0.84
N ARG A 132 -13.28 -8.87 -0.77
CA ARG A 132 -14.27 -8.44 -1.77
C ARG A 132 -13.71 -8.49 -3.19
N CYS A 133 -12.48 -8.04 -3.38
CA CYS A 133 -11.81 -8.09 -4.70
C CYS A 133 -11.58 -9.52 -5.17
N ILE A 134 -11.13 -10.42 -4.29
CA ILE A 134 -10.93 -11.84 -4.63
C ILE A 134 -12.25 -12.45 -5.10
N ASP A 135 -13.32 -12.28 -4.32
CA ASP A 135 -14.66 -12.83 -4.64
C ASP A 135 -15.22 -12.28 -5.97
N ALA A 136 -14.93 -11.00 -6.26
CA ALA A 136 -15.38 -10.37 -7.51
C ALA A 136 -14.55 -10.83 -8.71
N TYR A 137 -13.23 -11.00 -8.55
CA TYR A 137 -12.32 -11.22 -9.67
C TYR A 137 -12.12 -12.70 -10.03
N GLU A 138 -12.34 -13.63 -9.10
CA GLU A 138 -12.07 -15.07 -9.31
C GLU A 138 -12.74 -15.67 -10.57
N LYS A 139 -13.90 -15.12 -10.98
CA LYS A 139 -14.67 -15.59 -12.13
C LYS A 139 -14.38 -14.82 -13.43
N GLU A 140 -13.58 -13.76 -13.36
CA GLU A 140 -13.33 -12.88 -14.50
C GLU A 140 -12.00 -13.16 -15.22
N GLY A 141 -11.22 -14.12 -14.74
CA GLY A 141 -9.93 -14.49 -15.30
C GLY A 141 -8.75 -14.14 -14.38
N PRO A 142 -7.54 -14.04 -14.91
CA PRO A 142 -6.37 -13.75 -14.11
C PRO A 142 -6.45 -12.31 -13.58
N PHE A 143 -6.09 -12.14 -12.31
CA PHE A 143 -6.06 -10.83 -11.64
C PHE A 143 -4.77 -10.63 -10.85
N MET A 144 -4.46 -9.38 -10.58
CA MET A 144 -3.41 -8.97 -9.66
C MET A 144 -4.03 -8.30 -8.44
N LEU A 145 -3.58 -8.70 -7.26
CA LEU A 145 -3.95 -8.06 -6.01
C LEU A 145 -2.69 -7.75 -5.21
N TYR A 146 -2.42 -6.46 -5.01
CA TYR A 146 -1.33 -5.98 -4.16
C TYR A 146 -1.90 -5.48 -2.84
N VAL A 147 -1.85 -6.30 -1.80
CA VAL A 147 -2.33 -5.95 -0.46
C VAL A 147 -1.16 -5.44 0.37
N ALA A 148 -1.20 -4.16 0.66
CA ALA A 148 -0.11 -3.42 1.29
C ALA A 148 -0.56 -2.82 2.63
N TYR A 149 -0.55 -3.63 3.68
CA TYR A 149 -0.93 -3.18 5.02
C TYR A 149 -0.05 -2.03 5.52
N ASN A 150 -0.67 -1.11 6.27
CA ASN A 150 0.05 -0.07 7.00
C ASN A 150 0.74 -0.64 8.25
N ALA A 151 0.09 -1.58 8.94
CA ALA A 151 0.64 -2.25 10.11
C ALA A 151 1.93 -3.00 9.80
N PRO A 152 2.94 -2.97 10.70
CA PRO A 152 2.98 -2.32 12.03
C PRO A 152 3.68 -0.94 12.04
N HIS A 153 3.55 -0.14 10.98
CA HIS A 153 4.16 1.20 10.90
C HIS A 153 3.63 2.15 11.98
N THR A 154 4.41 3.13 12.39
CA THR A 154 3.93 4.21 13.26
C THR A 154 2.80 5.03 12.61
N PRO A 155 1.84 5.60 13.43
CA PRO A 155 1.73 5.49 14.87
C PRO A 155 1.46 4.05 15.32
N LEU A 156 1.98 3.67 16.50
CA LEU A 156 1.78 2.32 17.04
C LEU A 156 0.38 2.21 17.65
N GLN A 157 -0.55 1.77 16.84
CA GLN A 157 -1.97 1.65 17.20
C GLN A 157 -2.48 0.25 16.87
N ALA A 158 -3.29 -0.30 17.75
CA ALA A 158 -3.98 -1.57 17.54
C ALA A 158 -5.34 -1.56 18.25
N GLN A 159 -6.20 -2.51 17.94
CA GLN A 159 -7.45 -2.64 18.65
C GLN A 159 -7.20 -3.11 20.09
N GLU A 160 -7.99 -2.59 21.03
CA GLU A 160 -7.83 -2.92 22.47
C GLU A 160 -7.88 -4.42 22.74
N LYS A 161 -8.73 -5.16 22.03
CA LYS A 161 -8.83 -6.62 22.15
C LYS A 161 -7.50 -7.32 21.84
N ASP A 162 -6.74 -6.82 20.85
CA ASP A 162 -5.47 -7.40 20.44
C ASP A 162 -4.34 -6.99 21.39
N ILE A 163 -4.37 -5.75 21.88
CA ILE A 163 -3.42 -5.27 22.90
C ILE A 163 -3.53 -6.11 24.18
N LYS A 164 -4.75 -6.40 24.62
CA LYS A 164 -5.00 -7.21 25.83
C LYS A 164 -4.41 -8.61 25.75
N LEU A 165 -4.36 -9.25 24.59
CA LEU A 165 -3.75 -10.56 24.43
C LEU A 165 -2.28 -10.60 24.87
N TYR A 166 -1.59 -9.48 24.74
CA TYR A 166 -0.17 -9.36 25.09
C TYR A 166 0.03 -8.75 26.47
N THR A 167 -0.76 -7.77 26.87
CA THR A 167 -0.62 -7.14 28.21
C THR A 167 -1.02 -8.07 29.34
N ASP A 168 -2.06 -8.87 29.16
CA ASP A 168 -2.51 -9.83 30.17
C ASP A 168 -1.53 -11.01 30.36
N ASN A 169 -0.63 -11.22 29.39
CA ASN A 169 0.39 -12.27 29.42
C ASN A 169 1.82 -11.71 29.42
N PHE A 170 2.00 -10.42 29.74
CA PHE A 170 3.31 -9.76 29.62
C PHE A 170 4.40 -10.44 30.44
N ASP A 171 4.10 -10.88 31.68
CA ASP A 171 5.04 -11.58 32.57
C ASP A 171 5.48 -12.94 32.03
N SER A 172 4.69 -13.54 31.13
CA SER A 172 5.03 -14.83 30.49
C SER A 172 5.84 -14.64 29.18
N LEU A 173 5.95 -13.40 28.66
CA LEU A 173 6.65 -13.08 27.43
C LEU A 173 8.06 -12.51 27.66
N THR A 174 8.39 -12.17 28.90
CA THR A 174 9.75 -11.75 29.29
C THR A 174 10.63 -12.96 29.49
N PRO A 175 11.81 -13.04 28.85
CA PRO A 175 12.74 -14.14 29.04
C PRO A 175 13.37 -14.16 30.43
#